data_36cadd1400f91990c196934397734d1e
#
_entry.id   36cadd1400f91990c196934397734d1e
#
_cell.length_a   1.000
_cell.length_b   1.000
_cell.length_c   1.000
_cell.angle_alpha   90.00
_cell.angle_beta   90.00
_cell.angle_gamma   90.00
#
_symmetry.space_group_name_H-M   'P 1'
#
loop_
_entity.id
_entity.type
_entity.pdbx_description
1 polymer ?
#
loop_
_entity_poly.entity_id
_entity_poly.type
_entity_poly.pdbx_seq_one_letter_code
_entity_poly.pdbx_strand_id
1 'polypeptide(L)'
;MRLPSVGAGVPRRGSAAVRAFGRALLALMRWRVEGDVPDLKKFVIAVAPHTSNWDFVVGMAVMFALDLKLTFIGKHTLFRGPFAPILRWMGGVPVDRSSSHGLVGEAVRGFESVDQRVLAIAPEGTRRSVERFRSGFVHIARGARVPVLLASLDYAARCVRFGPLIEPGSDVEAEVRRIEAFFSTVRGKNARG
;
A
#
# COMPACT_ATOMS: atom_id res chain seq x y z
N MET A 1 -18.26 -9.53 9.56
CA MET A 1 -17.66 -8.49 8.70
C MET A 1 -17.51 -9.08 7.30
N ARG A 2 -18.15 -8.46 6.29
CA ARG A 2 -17.97 -8.86 4.89
C ARG A 2 -16.66 -8.24 4.38
N LEU A 3 -15.80 -9.05 3.80
CA LEU A 3 -14.55 -8.60 3.18
C LEU A 3 -14.67 -8.67 1.67
N PRO A 4 -13.94 -7.83 0.92
CA PRO A 4 -13.81 -7.94 -0.53
C PRO A 4 -13.34 -9.32 -0.97
N SER A 5 -13.81 -9.77 -2.12
CA SER A 5 -13.23 -10.92 -2.79
C SER A 5 -11.85 -10.55 -3.35
N VAL A 6 -10.94 -11.50 -3.33
CA VAL A 6 -9.61 -11.32 -3.91
C VAL A 6 -9.42 -12.41 -4.95
N GLY A 7 -9.12 -12.02 -6.18
CA GLY A 7 -8.97 -12.93 -7.32
C GLY A 7 -7.84 -13.94 -7.17
N ALA A 8 -7.86 -14.99 -7.98
CA ALA A 8 -6.87 -16.08 -7.96
C ALA A 8 -5.47 -15.63 -8.44
N GLY A 9 -5.40 -14.60 -9.28
CA GLY A 9 -4.15 -14.03 -9.78
C GLY A 9 -3.35 -13.27 -8.72
N VAL A 10 -4.00 -12.83 -7.64
CA VAL A 10 -3.35 -12.04 -6.60
C VAL A 10 -2.49 -12.93 -5.69
N PRO A 11 -1.22 -12.58 -5.42
CA PRO A 11 -0.35 -13.38 -4.54
C PRO A 11 -0.92 -13.50 -3.13
N ARG A 12 -0.94 -14.73 -2.60
CA ARG A 12 -1.50 -15.10 -1.30
C ARG A 12 -0.45 -15.57 -0.32
N ARG A 13 -0.70 -15.39 0.97
CA ARG A 13 0.11 -15.97 2.05
C ARG A 13 -0.23 -17.43 2.32
N GLY A 14 -1.49 -17.82 2.09
CA GLY A 14 -1.96 -19.18 2.26
C GLY A 14 -2.15 -19.60 3.72
N SER A 15 -2.20 -18.68 4.70
CA SER A 15 -2.30 -19.00 6.13
C SER A 15 -3.69 -18.67 6.71
N ALA A 16 -4.44 -19.70 7.08
CA ALA A 16 -5.74 -19.53 7.73
C ALA A 16 -5.64 -18.84 9.10
N ALA A 17 -4.59 -19.13 9.88
CA ALA A 17 -4.36 -18.48 11.18
C ALA A 17 -4.08 -16.99 11.03
N VAL A 18 -3.25 -16.60 10.07
CA VAL A 18 -2.95 -15.18 9.79
C VAL A 18 -4.20 -14.45 9.30
N ARG A 19 -5.04 -15.08 8.47
CA ARG A 19 -6.34 -14.51 8.06
C ARG A 19 -7.27 -14.30 9.25
N ALA A 20 -7.41 -15.30 10.11
CA ALA A 20 -8.25 -15.20 11.30
C ALA A 20 -7.77 -14.08 12.23
N PHE A 21 -6.46 -13.96 12.44
CA PHE A 21 -5.85 -12.89 13.23
C PHE A 21 -6.15 -11.51 12.62
N GLY A 22 -5.95 -11.32 11.31
CA GLY A 22 -6.26 -10.07 10.63
C GLY A 22 -7.73 -9.66 10.76
N ARG A 23 -8.66 -10.62 10.59
CA ARG A 23 -10.11 -10.40 10.77
C ARG A 23 -10.46 -10.02 12.20
N ALA A 24 -9.88 -10.70 13.18
CA ALA A 24 -10.09 -10.39 14.60
C ALA A 24 -9.59 -9.00 14.94
N LEU A 25 -8.41 -8.62 14.42
CA LEU A 25 -7.83 -7.29 14.65
C LEU A 25 -8.69 -6.18 14.03
N LEU A 26 -9.18 -6.34 12.79
CA LEU A 26 -10.10 -5.39 12.16
C LEU A 26 -11.41 -5.27 12.94
N ALA A 27 -11.96 -6.39 13.40
CA ALA A 27 -13.20 -6.41 14.20
C ALA A 27 -13.01 -5.68 15.54
N LEU A 28 -11.91 -5.95 16.26
CA LEU A 28 -11.56 -5.29 17.52
C LEU A 28 -11.41 -3.77 17.34
N MET A 29 -10.76 -3.35 16.27
CA MET A 29 -10.58 -1.94 15.93
C MET A 29 -11.85 -1.31 15.33
N ARG A 30 -12.88 -2.11 15.02
CA ARG A 30 -14.11 -1.70 14.33
C ARG A 30 -13.86 -1.07 12.96
N TRP A 31 -12.89 -1.62 12.22
CA TRP A 31 -12.59 -1.21 10.86
C TRP A 31 -13.30 -2.10 9.84
N ARG A 32 -13.79 -1.47 8.77
CA ARG A 32 -14.38 -2.14 7.61
C ARG A 32 -13.41 -2.10 6.44
N VAL A 33 -13.61 -3.01 5.50
CA VAL A 33 -12.86 -3.04 4.23
C VAL A 33 -13.88 -3.10 3.11
N GLU A 34 -13.80 -2.17 2.18
CA GLU A 34 -14.74 -1.98 1.07
C GLU A 34 -14.01 -1.87 -0.26
N GLY A 35 -14.75 -2.01 -1.38
CA GLY A 35 -14.22 -1.97 -2.74
C GLY A 35 -13.68 -3.32 -3.19
N ASP A 36 -13.01 -3.34 -4.34
CA ASP A 36 -12.54 -4.56 -4.98
C ASP A 36 -11.02 -4.58 -5.12
N VAL A 37 -10.43 -5.76 -4.93
CA VAL A 37 -9.03 -6.01 -5.26
C VAL A 37 -8.99 -6.63 -6.65
N PRO A 38 -8.28 -6.01 -7.63
CA PRO A 38 -8.26 -6.51 -9.01
C PRO A 38 -7.65 -7.91 -9.08
N ASP A 39 -8.17 -8.77 -9.96
CA ASP A 39 -7.61 -10.09 -10.21
C ASP A 39 -6.37 -10.01 -11.11
N LEU A 40 -5.29 -9.44 -10.58
CA LEU A 40 -4.05 -9.20 -11.28
C LEU A 40 -2.85 -9.79 -10.52
N LYS A 41 -1.89 -10.31 -11.28
CA LYS A 41 -0.65 -10.85 -10.72
C LYS A 41 0.30 -9.75 -10.20
N LYS A 42 0.26 -8.56 -10.83
CA LYS A 42 1.20 -7.47 -10.55
C LYS A 42 0.48 -6.13 -10.55
N PHE A 43 0.62 -5.36 -9.47
CA PHE A 43 0.13 -3.98 -9.38
C PHE A 43 0.78 -3.24 -8.21
N VAL A 44 0.71 -1.92 -8.23
CA VAL A 44 1.09 -1.04 -7.11
C VAL A 44 -0.18 -0.69 -6.34
N ILE A 45 -0.11 -0.63 -5.01
CA ILE A 45 -1.16 -0.05 -4.17
C ILE A 45 -0.66 1.29 -3.63
N ALA A 46 -1.30 2.38 -4.02
CA ALA A 46 -1.08 3.70 -3.42
C ALA A 46 -1.98 3.84 -2.19
N VAL A 47 -1.38 3.91 -1.00
CA VAL A 47 -2.10 3.96 0.29
C VAL A 47 -2.00 5.35 0.88
N ALA A 48 -3.13 6.06 1.02
CA ALA A 48 -3.19 7.39 1.63
C ALA A 48 -4.54 7.61 2.34
N PRO A 49 -4.64 8.59 3.25
CA PRO A 49 -3.55 9.35 3.84
C PRO A 49 -2.69 8.52 4.79
N HIS A 50 -1.38 8.83 4.88
CA HIS A 50 -0.44 8.17 5.78
C HIS A 50 0.05 9.15 6.84
N THR A 51 -0.71 9.31 7.92
CA THR A 51 -0.54 10.37 8.94
C THR A 51 -0.13 9.84 10.31
N SER A 52 -0.09 8.52 10.49
CA SER A 52 0.14 7.89 11.79
C SER A 52 0.85 6.53 11.69
N ASN A 53 1.47 6.08 12.79
CA ASN A 53 1.95 4.70 12.92
C ASN A 53 0.80 3.68 12.90
N TRP A 54 -0.40 4.10 13.28
CA TRP A 54 -1.59 3.25 13.26
C TRP A 54 -2.01 2.85 11.84
N ASP A 55 -1.66 3.65 10.84
CA ASP A 55 -1.94 3.34 9.44
C ASP A 55 -1.25 2.04 9.01
N PHE A 56 -0.03 1.81 9.55
CA PHE A 56 0.67 0.55 9.36
C PHE A 56 -0.07 -0.63 10.00
N VAL A 57 -0.59 -0.46 11.24
CA VAL A 57 -1.33 -1.51 11.94
C VAL A 57 -2.61 -1.85 11.17
N VAL A 58 -3.37 -0.84 10.72
CA VAL A 58 -4.59 -1.03 9.93
C VAL A 58 -4.26 -1.70 8.60
N GLY A 59 -3.24 -1.22 7.88
CA GLY A 59 -2.80 -1.81 6.61
C GLY A 59 -2.39 -3.28 6.75
N MET A 60 -1.64 -3.62 7.83
CA MET A 60 -1.28 -5.01 8.12
C MET A 60 -2.50 -5.87 8.43
N ALA A 61 -3.46 -5.35 9.21
CA ALA A 61 -4.69 -6.07 9.53
C ALA A 61 -5.50 -6.39 8.25
N VAL A 62 -5.61 -5.43 7.32
CA VAL A 62 -6.25 -5.63 6.01
C VAL A 62 -5.50 -6.66 5.17
N MET A 63 -4.17 -6.52 5.06
CA MET A 63 -3.32 -7.45 4.32
C MET A 63 -3.51 -8.89 4.82
N PHE A 64 -3.52 -9.11 6.13
CA PHE A 64 -3.72 -10.41 6.74
C PHE A 64 -5.14 -10.92 6.53
N ALA A 65 -6.16 -10.09 6.79
CA ALA A 65 -7.56 -10.46 6.66
C ALA A 65 -7.94 -10.90 5.23
N LEU A 66 -7.33 -10.26 4.22
CA LEU A 66 -7.50 -10.58 2.81
C LEU A 66 -6.51 -11.64 2.29
N ASP A 67 -5.63 -12.16 3.15
CA ASP A 67 -4.58 -13.13 2.79
C ASP A 67 -3.60 -12.63 1.72
N LEU A 68 -3.38 -11.34 1.63
CA LEU A 68 -2.50 -10.76 0.62
C LEU A 68 -1.03 -11.00 0.95
N LYS A 69 -0.27 -11.47 -0.04
CA LYS A 69 1.21 -11.47 0.01
C LYS A 69 1.70 -10.25 -0.77
N LEU A 70 1.88 -9.15 -0.07
CA LEU A 70 2.40 -7.91 -0.66
C LEU A 70 3.75 -7.53 -0.06
N THR A 71 4.46 -6.66 -0.77
CA THR A 71 5.67 -5.98 -0.28
C THR A 71 5.34 -4.53 0.04
N PHE A 72 6.04 -3.94 1.01
CA PHE A 72 5.98 -2.51 1.31
C PHE A 72 7.37 -1.96 1.56
N ILE A 73 7.54 -0.67 1.25
CA ILE A 73 8.82 0.01 1.38
C ILE A 73 8.93 0.68 2.74
N GLY A 74 9.95 0.32 3.50
CA GLY A 74 10.25 0.91 4.79
C GLY A 74 11.64 1.55 4.87
N LYS A 75 11.81 2.54 5.76
CA LYS A 75 13.13 3.15 5.98
C LYS A 75 14.09 2.08 6.48
N HIS A 76 15.30 2.02 5.92
CA HIS A 76 16.31 0.99 6.24
C HIS A 76 16.61 0.89 7.74
N THR A 77 16.52 2.00 8.50
CA THR A 77 16.75 1.99 9.95
C THR A 77 15.76 1.13 10.73
N LEU A 78 14.53 0.92 10.21
CA LEU A 78 13.53 0.04 10.83
C LEU A 78 13.92 -1.44 10.76
N PHE A 79 14.80 -1.79 9.83
CA PHE A 79 15.27 -3.15 9.58
C PHE A 79 16.61 -3.48 10.23
N ARG A 80 17.13 -2.60 11.09
CA ARG A 80 18.34 -2.83 11.88
C ARG A 80 18.06 -3.25 13.33
N GLY A 81 16.81 -3.11 13.81
CA GLY A 81 16.42 -3.43 15.16
C GLY A 81 15.87 -4.85 15.35
N PRO A 82 15.45 -5.22 16.56
CA PRO A 82 14.96 -6.57 16.90
C PRO A 82 13.67 -6.94 16.14
N PHE A 83 12.91 -5.97 15.67
CA PHE A 83 11.70 -6.16 14.87
C PHE A 83 11.96 -6.42 13.38
N ALA A 84 13.21 -6.35 12.93
CA ALA A 84 13.57 -6.52 11.52
C ALA A 84 13.10 -7.86 10.91
N PRO A 85 13.24 -9.02 11.59
CA PRO A 85 12.75 -10.29 11.05
C PRO A 85 11.23 -10.28 10.84
N ILE A 86 10.47 -9.69 11.77
CA ILE A 86 9.00 -9.58 11.69
C ILE A 86 8.61 -8.69 10.51
N LEU A 87 9.26 -7.53 10.35
CA LEU A 87 8.99 -6.62 9.24
C LEU A 87 9.27 -7.27 7.89
N ARG A 88 10.38 -8.01 7.76
CA ARG A 88 10.69 -8.77 6.54
C ARG A 88 9.67 -9.87 6.27
N TRP A 89 9.29 -10.63 7.30
CA TRP A 89 8.26 -11.65 7.20
C TRP A 89 6.91 -11.06 6.75
N MET A 90 6.56 -9.86 7.20
CA MET A 90 5.37 -9.14 6.75
C MET A 90 5.47 -8.64 5.30
N GLY A 91 6.64 -8.68 4.68
CA GLY A 91 6.85 -8.21 3.30
C GLY A 91 7.57 -6.87 3.21
N GLY A 92 8.16 -6.41 4.32
CA GLY A 92 8.92 -5.17 4.35
C GLY A 92 10.24 -5.26 3.61
N VAL A 93 10.51 -4.29 2.74
CA VAL A 93 11.76 -4.12 2.01
C VAL A 93 12.46 -2.86 2.51
N PRO A 94 13.69 -2.98 3.04
CA PRO A 94 14.44 -1.80 3.47
C PRO A 94 14.89 -0.99 2.26
N VAL A 95 14.73 0.32 2.32
CA VAL A 95 15.21 1.23 1.26
C VAL A 95 15.98 2.38 1.86
N ASP A 96 17.05 2.74 1.18
CA ASP A 96 17.73 4.01 1.41
C ASP A 96 17.03 5.08 0.57
N ARG A 97 16.41 6.04 1.27
CA ARG A 97 15.66 7.14 0.64
C ARG A 97 16.55 8.30 0.22
N SER A 98 17.86 8.21 0.42
CA SER A 98 18.81 9.23 -0.01
C SER A 98 18.98 9.29 -1.54
N SER A 99 18.64 8.19 -2.24
CA SER A 99 18.69 8.09 -3.70
C SER A 99 17.32 7.70 -4.28
N SER A 100 16.54 8.68 -4.72
CA SER A 100 15.21 8.45 -5.31
C SER A 100 15.27 7.64 -6.61
N HIS A 101 16.30 7.85 -7.44
CA HIS A 101 16.48 7.13 -8.71
C HIS A 101 16.82 5.65 -8.49
N GLY A 102 17.60 5.32 -7.45
CA GLY A 102 17.90 3.94 -7.09
C GLY A 102 16.66 3.17 -6.66
N LEU A 103 15.76 3.80 -5.89
CA LEU A 103 14.52 3.20 -5.41
C LEU A 103 13.57 2.79 -6.54
N VAL A 104 13.35 3.68 -7.51
CA VAL A 104 12.45 3.38 -8.65
C VAL A 104 13.01 2.20 -9.45
N GLY A 105 14.28 2.25 -9.83
CA GLY A 105 14.90 1.17 -10.60
C GLY A 105 14.90 -0.18 -9.86
N GLU A 106 15.17 -0.19 -8.54
CA GLU A 106 15.13 -1.39 -7.73
C GLU A 106 13.72 -1.98 -7.64
N ALA A 107 12.71 -1.14 -7.46
CA ALA A 107 11.32 -1.57 -7.42
C ALA A 107 10.85 -2.16 -8.76
N VAL A 108 11.22 -1.53 -9.89
CA VAL A 108 10.91 -2.02 -11.24
C VAL A 108 11.56 -3.39 -11.47
N ARG A 109 12.87 -3.54 -11.23
CA ARG A 109 13.55 -4.85 -11.31
C ARG A 109 12.88 -5.90 -10.44
N GLY A 110 12.40 -5.49 -9.26
CA GLY A 110 11.66 -6.39 -8.38
C GLY A 110 10.34 -6.90 -8.98
N PHE A 111 9.66 -6.12 -9.82
CA PHE A 111 8.49 -6.59 -10.58
C PHE A 111 8.89 -7.52 -11.73
N GLU A 112 10.03 -7.29 -12.37
CA GLU A 112 10.52 -8.11 -13.48
C GLU A 112 10.98 -9.50 -13.00
N SER A 113 11.55 -9.59 -11.80
CA SER A 113 12.18 -10.80 -11.28
C SER A 113 11.21 -11.90 -10.80
N VAL A 114 9.91 -11.65 -10.75
CA VAL A 114 8.90 -12.59 -10.24
C VAL A 114 7.62 -12.54 -11.07
N ASP A 115 6.84 -13.63 -11.07
CA ASP A 115 5.57 -13.71 -11.80
C ASP A 115 4.43 -12.96 -11.12
N GLN A 116 4.47 -12.84 -9.80
CA GLN A 116 3.43 -12.19 -9.01
C GLN A 116 4.05 -11.21 -8.03
N ARG A 117 3.58 -9.97 -8.00
CA ARG A 117 4.02 -8.96 -7.04
C ARG A 117 2.97 -7.87 -6.82
N VAL A 118 2.67 -7.61 -5.57
CA VAL A 118 1.91 -6.43 -5.14
C VAL A 118 2.83 -5.57 -4.29
N LEU A 119 2.96 -4.28 -4.64
CA LEU A 119 3.81 -3.33 -3.92
C LEU A 119 2.95 -2.21 -3.33
N ALA A 120 2.90 -2.12 -2.00
CA ALA A 120 2.20 -1.04 -1.31
C ALA A 120 3.15 0.13 -1.02
N ILE A 121 2.74 1.33 -1.37
CA ILE A 121 3.51 2.57 -1.19
C ILE A 121 2.60 3.67 -0.65
N ALA A 122 3.10 4.43 0.35
CA ALA A 122 2.50 5.68 0.75
C ALA A 122 3.05 6.81 -0.16
N PRO A 123 2.22 7.43 -1.01
CA PRO A 123 2.68 8.45 -1.98
C PRO A 123 3.22 9.72 -1.31
N GLU A 124 2.83 9.99 -0.07
CA GLU A 124 3.33 11.09 0.75
C GLU A 124 4.83 10.93 1.07
N GLY A 125 5.34 9.70 1.12
CA GLY A 125 6.73 9.39 1.46
C GLY A 125 7.12 9.71 2.90
N THR A 126 6.22 10.25 3.70
CA THR A 126 6.40 10.67 5.10
C THR A 126 5.05 10.58 5.82
N ARG A 127 5.04 10.68 7.16
CA ARG A 127 3.83 10.80 7.98
C ARG A 127 3.51 12.26 8.36
N ARG A 128 4.32 13.20 7.91
CA ARG A 128 4.03 14.64 8.03
C ARG A 128 3.10 15.05 6.90
N SER A 129 2.33 16.09 7.12
CA SER A 129 1.57 16.72 6.05
C SER A 129 2.51 17.11 4.90
N VAL A 130 2.08 16.82 3.68
CA VAL A 130 2.78 17.21 2.46
C VAL A 130 1.81 17.92 1.54
N GLU A 131 2.28 18.98 0.90
CA GLU A 131 1.48 19.73 -0.07
C GLU A 131 1.22 18.92 -1.35
N ARG A 132 2.18 18.07 -1.71
CA ARG A 132 2.12 17.24 -2.93
C ARG A 132 2.65 15.83 -2.69
N PHE A 133 2.05 14.88 -3.38
CA PHE A 133 2.54 13.50 -3.41
C PHE A 133 3.84 13.39 -4.20
N ARG A 134 4.69 12.46 -3.81
CA ARG A 134 5.89 12.11 -4.57
C ARG A 134 5.52 11.25 -5.77
N SER A 135 6.05 11.56 -6.94
CA SER A 135 5.76 10.84 -8.19
C SER A 135 6.38 9.43 -8.29
N GLY A 136 7.23 9.05 -7.34
CA GLY A 136 7.99 7.79 -7.40
C GLY A 136 7.14 6.54 -7.64
N PHE A 137 5.95 6.44 -7.04
CA PHE A 137 5.05 5.31 -7.23
C PHE A 137 4.49 5.24 -8.66
N VAL A 138 4.24 6.37 -9.30
CA VAL A 138 3.81 6.44 -10.71
C VAL A 138 4.95 6.00 -11.63
N HIS A 139 6.17 6.45 -11.36
CA HIS A 139 7.36 6.02 -12.11
C HIS A 139 7.60 4.51 -11.99
N ILE A 140 7.42 3.93 -10.80
CA ILE A 140 7.51 2.48 -10.59
C ILE A 140 6.45 1.75 -11.40
N ALA A 141 5.19 2.17 -11.31
CA ALA A 141 4.08 1.53 -12.01
C ALA A 141 4.27 1.56 -13.53
N ARG A 142 4.69 2.72 -14.08
CA ARG A 142 5.03 2.86 -15.51
C ARG A 142 6.22 1.99 -15.92
N GLY A 143 7.31 2.06 -15.18
CA GLY A 143 8.52 1.27 -15.48
C GLY A 143 8.26 -0.23 -15.45
N ALA A 144 7.44 -0.68 -14.50
CA ALA A 144 7.04 -2.08 -14.37
C ALA A 144 5.85 -2.48 -15.29
N ARG A 145 5.22 -1.52 -15.99
CA ARG A 145 4.01 -1.71 -16.83
C ARG A 145 2.87 -2.36 -16.04
N VAL A 146 2.59 -1.84 -14.87
CA VAL A 146 1.54 -2.34 -13.98
C VAL A 146 0.63 -1.20 -13.53
N PRO A 147 -0.67 -1.47 -13.27
CA PRO A 147 -1.58 -0.46 -12.79
C PRO A 147 -1.35 -0.08 -11.32
N VAL A 148 -1.97 1.03 -10.90
CA VAL A 148 -2.02 1.53 -9.55
C VAL A 148 -3.42 1.39 -8.99
N LEU A 149 -3.59 0.59 -7.95
CA LEU A 149 -4.82 0.53 -7.16
C LEU A 149 -4.75 1.59 -6.05
N LEU A 150 -5.78 2.40 -5.93
CA LEU A 150 -5.86 3.37 -4.83
C LEU A 150 -6.48 2.70 -3.59
N ALA A 151 -5.89 2.93 -2.41
CA ALA A 151 -6.41 2.42 -1.15
C ALA A 151 -6.47 3.54 -0.12
N SER A 152 -7.67 3.97 0.26
CA SER A 152 -7.87 5.03 1.23
C SER A 152 -8.01 4.49 2.66
N LEU A 153 -7.37 5.16 3.63
CA LEU A 153 -7.54 4.91 5.06
C LEU A 153 -8.37 6.03 5.68
N ASP A 154 -9.68 5.85 5.73
CA ASP A 154 -10.61 6.84 6.30
C ASP A 154 -10.86 6.56 7.79
N TYR A 155 -10.27 7.37 8.64
CA TYR A 155 -10.42 7.27 10.09
C TYR A 155 -11.78 7.77 10.59
N ALA A 156 -12.42 8.70 9.89
CA ALA A 156 -13.76 9.16 10.25
C ALA A 156 -14.79 8.05 10.04
N ALA A 157 -14.70 7.34 8.91
CA ALA A 157 -15.56 6.20 8.61
C ALA A 157 -15.07 4.87 9.21
N ARG A 158 -13.84 4.79 9.72
CA ARG A 158 -13.12 3.57 10.09
C ARG A 158 -13.19 2.53 8.97
N CYS A 159 -12.79 2.97 7.79
CA CYS A 159 -12.90 2.17 6.57
C CYS A 159 -11.61 2.24 5.76
N VAL A 160 -11.12 1.07 5.34
CA VAL A 160 -10.16 0.99 4.24
C VAL A 160 -10.95 0.71 2.97
N ARG A 161 -10.86 1.62 2.00
CA ARG A 161 -11.57 1.47 0.73
C ARG A 161 -10.59 1.34 -0.41
N PHE A 162 -10.70 0.22 -1.13
CA PHE A 162 -10.07 0.07 -2.42
C PHE A 162 -10.89 0.86 -3.45
N GLY A 163 -10.23 1.78 -4.11
CA GLY A 163 -10.81 2.70 -5.09
C GLY A 163 -10.52 2.27 -6.53
N PRO A 164 -10.43 3.24 -7.45
CA PRO A 164 -10.18 2.95 -8.84
C PRO A 164 -8.79 2.31 -9.08
N LEU A 165 -8.74 1.46 -10.09
CA LEU A 165 -7.52 0.98 -10.70
C LEU A 165 -7.12 1.96 -11.81
N ILE A 166 -5.89 2.45 -11.78
CA ILE A 166 -5.39 3.47 -12.71
C ILE A 166 -4.25 2.88 -13.52
N GLU A 167 -4.38 2.92 -14.84
CA GLU A 167 -3.26 2.71 -15.76
C GLU A 167 -2.52 4.04 -15.93
N PRO A 168 -1.26 4.15 -15.46
CA PRO A 168 -0.55 5.42 -15.52
C PRO A 168 -0.23 5.84 -16.96
N GLY A 169 -0.70 7.02 -17.34
CA GLY A 169 -0.43 7.63 -18.63
C GLY A 169 1.01 8.17 -18.77
N SER A 170 1.27 8.89 -19.86
CA SER A 170 2.59 9.49 -20.13
C SER A 170 2.90 10.71 -19.25
N ASP A 171 1.88 11.49 -18.88
CA ASP A 171 2.01 12.67 -18.01
C ASP A 171 1.95 12.28 -16.53
N VAL A 172 3.12 12.10 -15.93
CA VAL A 172 3.25 11.70 -14.51
C VAL A 172 2.65 12.74 -13.56
N GLU A 173 2.80 14.02 -13.88
CA GLU A 173 2.29 15.08 -13.00
C GLU A 173 0.77 15.15 -13.02
N ALA A 174 0.14 14.97 -14.19
CA ALA A 174 -1.31 14.88 -14.30
C ALA A 174 -1.85 13.69 -13.51
N GLU A 175 -1.19 12.53 -13.59
CA GLU A 175 -1.60 11.35 -12.81
C GLU A 175 -1.45 11.57 -11.31
N VAL A 176 -0.37 12.20 -10.84
CA VAL A 176 -0.21 12.54 -9.42
C VAL A 176 -1.35 13.47 -8.97
N ARG A 177 -1.65 14.53 -9.71
CA ARG A 177 -2.77 15.45 -9.38
C ARG A 177 -4.11 14.73 -9.32
N ARG A 178 -4.39 13.85 -10.27
CA ARG A 178 -5.62 13.04 -10.30
C ARG A 178 -5.74 12.15 -9.06
N ILE A 179 -4.65 11.52 -8.65
CA ILE A 179 -4.60 10.66 -7.47
C ILE A 179 -4.73 11.49 -6.18
N GLU A 180 -4.08 12.66 -6.10
CA GLU A 180 -4.24 13.60 -4.99
C GLU A 180 -5.70 14.03 -4.82
N ALA A 181 -6.38 14.35 -5.93
CA ALA A 181 -7.80 14.71 -5.91
C ALA A 181 -8.68 13.60 -5.34
N PHE A 182 -8.41 12.33 -5.65
CA PHE A 182 -9.13 11.20 -5.06
C PHE A 182 -8.98 11.15 -3.53
N PHE A 183 -7.77 11.40 -3.01
CA PHE A 183 -7.51 11.34 -1.58
C PHE A 183 -7.85 12.63 -0.81
N SER A 184 -8.20 13.72 -1.48
CA SER A 184 -8.44 15.03 -0.85
C SER A 184 -9.61 15.02 0.14
N THR A 185 -10.60 14.17 -0.08
CA THR A 185 -11.81 14.03 0.76
C THR A 185 -11.64 13.04 1.90
N VAL A 186 -10.53 12.28 1.95
CA VAL A 186 -10.30 11.22 2.93
C VAL A 186 -9.64 11.78 4.19
N ARG A 187 -10.20 11.48 5.36
CA ARG A 187 -9.67 11.94 6.64
C ARG A 187 -8.69 10.94 7.25
N GLY A 188 -7.43 11.35 7.39
CA GLY A 188 -6.40 10.62 8.13
C GLY A 188 -6.64 10.64 9.65
N LYS A 189 -5.81 9.89 10.40
CA LYS A 189 -5.86 9.88 11.88
C LYS A 189 -5.51 11.23 12.46
N ASN A 190 -4.47 11.87 11.93
CA ASN A 190 -4.07 13.22 12.29
C ASN A 190 -4.54 14.18 11.19
N ALA A 191 -5.01 15.37 11.57
CA ALA A 191 -5.35 16.38 10.60
C ALA A 191 -4.15 16.69 9.71
N ARG A 192 -4.41 16.91 8.42
CA ARG A 192 -3.44 17.57 7.56
C ARG A 192 -3.46 19.03 8.00
N GLY A 193 -2.39 19.48 8.70
CA GLY A 193 -2.23 20.88 9.09
C GLY A 193 -2.09 21.79 7.88
#